data_bfcbf0ab7ae56b19c506738a28e60b8d
#
_entry.id   bfcbf0ab7ae56b19c506738a28e60b8d
#
_cell.length_a   1.000
_cell.length_b   1.000
_cell.length_c   1.000
_cell.angle_alpha   90.00
_cell.angle_beta   90.00
_cell.angle_gamma   90.00
#
_symmetry.space_group_name_H-M   'P 1'
#
loop_
_entity.id
_entity.type
_entity.pdbx_description
1 polymer ?
#
loop_
_entity_poly.entity_id
_entity_poly.type
_entity_poly.pdbx_seq_one_letter_code
_entity_poly.pdbx_strand_id
1 'polypeptide(L)'
;AHLSYGPVYDMLTHPRIVTLVRDILGNDVIGWGSHFFCKMPGDGKAVAWHQDASYWPLSPSKALTVWLAVDQADLGNGCMKFIAGSQHVGHLTYRESTADDHNVLNQTIDNAEQYGKVIIDELEAGEVSIHSDLLLHGSDANNSDRRRCGLTLRYCTPDVRAESNWHAKGVVVSGSDLTGNWMNPPRPEAQ
;
A
#
# COMPACT_ATOMS: atom_id res chain seq x y z
N ALA A 1 -10.64 4.10 4.38
CA ALA A 1 -11.43 5.13 3.65
C ALA A 1 -12.60 4.48 2.89
N HIS A 2 -12.42 3.34 2.22
CA HIS A 2 -13.43 2.69 1.37
C HIS A 2 -14.73 2.28 2.11
N LEU A 3 -14.70 2.08 3.42
CA LEU A 3 -15.89 1.77 4.22
C LEU A 3 -16.71 3.03 4.58
N SER A 4 -16.18 4.22 4.33
CA SER A 4 -16.82 5.48 4.72
C SER A 4 -17.14 6.38 3.52
N TYR A 5 -16.46 6.18 2.38
CA TYR A 5 -16.57 7.02 1.19
C TYR A 5 -16.83 6.18 -0.05
N GLY A 6 -18.01 6.35 -0.65
CA GLY A 6 -18.42 5.64 -1.85
C GLY A 6 -17.42 5.75 -3.00
N PRO A 7 -16.91 6.94 -3.35
CA PRO A 7 -15.89 7.08 -4.41
C PRO A 7 -14.60 6.28 -4.17
N VAL A 8 -14.17 6.13 -2.91
CA VAL A 8 -12.99 5.30 -2.60
C VAL A 8 -13.31 3.81 -2.69
N TYR A 9 -14.54 3.42 -2.34
CA TYR A 9 -15.02 2.06 -2.59
C TYR A 9 -15.05 1.75 -4.09
N ASP A 10 -15.54 2.70 -4.90
CA ASP A 10 -15.59 2.56 -6.35
C ASP A 10 -14.19 2.44 -6.96
N MET A 11 -13.20 3.14 -6.40
CA MET A 11 -11.79 2.95 -6.81
C MET A 11 -11.24 1.59 -6.41
N LEU A 12 -11.57 1.10 -5.20
CA LEU A 12 -11.15 -0.22 -4.73
C LEU A 12 -11.73 -1.36 -5.62
N THR A 13 -12.93 -1.16 -6.14
CA THR A 13 -13.64 -2.13 -7.00
C THR A 13 -13.51 -1.82 -8.50
N HIS A 14 -12.71 -0.81 -8.88
CA HIS A 14 -12.63 -0.32 -10.25
C HIS A 14 -12.12 -1.41 -11.19
N PRO A 15 -12.82 -1.73 -12.31
CA PRO A 15 -12.49 -2.87 -13.16
C PRO A 15 -11.07 -2.87 -13.70
N ARG A 16 -10.51 -1.72 -14.08
CA ARG A 16 -9.13 -1.61 -14.59
C ARG A 16 -8.10 -1.98 -13.51
N ILE A 17 -8.31 -1.56 -12.27
CA ILE A 17 -7.42 -1.88 -11.15
C ILE A 17 -7.56 -3.35 -10.79
N VAL A 18 -8.81 -3.83 -10.66
CA VAL A 18 -9.09 -5.23 -10.32
C VAL A 18 -8.51 -6.19 -11.37
N THR A 19 -8.53 -5.83 -12.66
CA THR A 19 -7.90 -6.65 -13.71
C THR A 19 -6.40 -6.81 -13.47
N LEU A 20 -5.66 -5.73 -13.20
CA LEU A 20 -4.23 -5.78 -12.91
C LEU A 20 -3.92 -6.65 -11.67
N VAL A 21 -4.73 -6.51 -10.63
CA VAL A 21 -4.55 -7.29 -9.40
C VAL A 21 -4.84 -8.78 -9.65
N ARG A 22 -5.87 -9.11 -10.45
CA ARG A 22 -6.19 -10.49 -10.83
C ARG A 22 -5.08 -11.17 -11.62
N ASP A 23 -4.39 -10.44 -12.47
CA ASP A 23 -3.25 -10.97 -13.23
C ASP A 23 -2.12 -11.45 -12.32
N ILE A 24 -2.05 -10.93 -11.09
CA ILE A 24 -1.02 -11.27 -10.09
C ILE A 24 -1.55 -12.27 -9.06
N LEU A 25 -2.74 -12.04 -8.51
CA LEU A 25 -3.30 -12.82 -7.39
C LEU A 25 -4.21 -13.98 -7.83
N GLY A 26 -4.66 -13.97 -9.06
CA GLY A 26 -5.67 -14.92 -9.55
C GLY A 26 -7.10 -14.37 -9.50
N ASN A 27 -8.08 -15.24 -9.73
CA ASN A 27 -9.47 -14.82 -9.96
C ASN A 27 -10.19 -14.31 -8.71
N ASP A 28 -9.89 -14.88 -7.55
CA ASP A 28 -10.57 -14.57 -6.30
C ASP A 28 -9.76 -13.53 -5.51
N VAL A 29 -10.31 -12.34 -5.37
CA VAL A 29 -9.61 -11.18 -4.80
C VAL A 29 -10.46 -10.45 -3.78
N ILE A 30 -9.85 -10.15 -2.66
CA ILE A 30 -10.39 -9.32 -1.57
C ILE A 30 -9.69 -7.97 -1.59
N GLY A 31 -10.44 -6.87 -1.68
CA GLY A 31 -9.98 -5.51 -1.41
C GLY A 31 -10.23 -5.17 0.06
N TRP A 32 -9.17 -5.07 0.87
CA TRP A 32 -9.34 -4.97 2.34
C TRP A 32 -8.86 -3.65 2.94
N GLY A 33 -8.17 -2.82 2.20
CA GLY A 33 -7.60 -1.59 2.75
C GLY A 33 -7.55 -0.45 1.74
N SER A 34 -7.71 0.77 2.24
CA SER A 34 -7.49 1.98 1.45
C SER A 34 -7.05 3.12 2.36
N HIS A 35 -6.07 3.89 1.93
CA HIS A 35 -5.54 5.01 2.69
C HIS A 35 -4.96 6.08 1.77
N PHE A 36 -5.15 7.36 2.11
CA PHE A 36 -4.47 8.46 1.45
C PHE A 36 -3.14 8.75 2.15
N PHE A 37 -2.08 8.82 1.36
CA PHE A 37 -0.76 9.25 1.79
C PHE A 37 -0.38 10.54 1.09
N CYS A 38 -0.46 11.64 1.81
CA CYS A 38 -0.18 12.96 1.26
C CYS A 38 1.02 13.58 1.97
N LYS A 39 1.94 14.13 1.19
CA LYS A 39 3.02 15.01 1.64
C LYS A 39 2.71 16.43 1.17
N MET A 40 2.51 17.32 2.12
CA MET A 40 2.26 18.72 1.81
C MET A 40 3.56 19.42 1.35
N PRO A 41 3.49 20.56 0.63
CA PRO A 41 4.66 21.33 0.27
C PRO A 41 5.57 21.59 1.49
N GLY A 42 6.86 21.27 1.35
CA GLY A 42 7.83 21.47 2.42
C GLY A 42 7.68 20.52 3.62
N ASP A 43 6.92 19.43 3.49
CA ASP A 43 6.81 18.41 4.55
C ASP A 43 8.16 17.67 4.68
N GLY A 44 8.90 18.02 5.73
CA GLY A 44 10.23 17.47 6.03
C GLY A 44 10.25 16.02 6.49
N LYS A 45 9.11 15.34 6.52
CA LYS A 45 9.03 13.96 6.98
C LYS A 45 9.23 12.98 5.84
N ALA A 46 10.13 12.04 6.05
CA ALA A 46 10.32 10.87 5.18
C ALA A 46 9.39 9.71 5.58
N VAL A 47 9.27 8.72 4.72
CA VAL A 47 8.82 7.38 5.07
C VAL A 47 10.03 6.47 4.96
N ALA A 48 10.57 6.03 6.09
CA ALA A 48 11.76 5.18 6.15
C ALA A 48 11.52 3.84 5.44
N TRP A 49 12.59 3.17 5.08
CA TRP A 49 12.52 1.83 4.49
C TRP A 49 11.78 0.86 5.41
N HIS A 50 10.76 0.22 4.89
CA HIS A 50 9.90 -0.71 5.63
C HIS A 50 9.28 -1.75 4.71
N GLN A 51 8.68 -2.77 5.32
CA GLN A 51 7.79 -3.73 4.69
C GLN A 51 6.38 -3.51 5.25
N ASP A 52 5.38 -3.41 4.41
CA ASP A 52 3.98 -3.28 4.82
C ASP A 52 3.52 -4.45 5.70
N ALA A 53 4.02 -5.66 5.42
CA ALA A 53 3.68 -6.89 6.14
C ALA A 53 3.94 -6.82 7.64
N SER A 54 4.88 -5.98 8.11
CA SER A 54 5.18 -5.82 9.53
C SER A 54 4.10 -5.05 10.31
N TYR A 55 3.24 -4.33 9.59
CA TYR A 55 2.17 -3.51 10.18
C TYR A 55 0.80 -4.20 10.16
N TRP A 56 0.65 -5.23 9.33
CA TRP A 56 -0.67 -5.80 9.07
C TRP A 56 -0.86 -7.13 9.79
N PRO A 57 -1.94 -7.29 10.55
CA PRO A 57 -2.27 -8.54 11.21
C PRO A 57 -2.88 -9.54 10.20
N LEU A 58 -2.14 -9.84 9.14
CA LEU A 58 -2.54 -10.72 8.05
C LEU A 58 -1.64 -11.96 8.00
N SER A 59 -2.21 -13.12 7.76
CA SER A 59 -1.48 -14.38 7.61
C SER A 59 -2.14 -15.27 6.55
N PRO A 60 -1.37 -15.81 5.59
CA PRO A 60 0.03 -15.50 5.30
C PRO A 60 0.23 -14.11 4.66
N SER A 61 1.49 -13.65 4.55
CA SER A 61 1.86 -12.45 3.80
C SER A 61 1.69 -12.70 2.30
N LYS A 62 0.54 -12.34 1.76
CA LYS A 62 0.14 -12.46 0.35
C LYS A 62 -0.69 -11.26 -0.08
N ALA A 63 -0.32 -10.08 0.40
CA ALA A 63 -1.04 -8.86 0.07
C ALA A 63 -0.30 -8.06 -0.99
N LEU A 64 -1.07 -7.30 -1.78
CA LEU A 64 -0.59 -6.31 -2.73
C LEU A 64 -1.12 -4.94 -2.38
N THR A 65 -0.29 -3.93 -2.56
CA THR A 65 -0.70 -2.53 -2.58
C THR A 65 -0.66 -2.01 -4.01
N VAL A 66 -1.77 -1.49 -4.48
CA VAL A 66 -1.83 -0.60 -5.65
C VAL A 66 -1.73 0.82 -5.13
N TRP A 67 -0.69 1.53 -5.51
CA TRP A 67 -0.51 2.93 -5.18
C TRP A 67 -0.90 3.79 -6.39
N LEU A 68 -2.04 4.49 -6.30
CA LEU A 68 -2.55 5.38 -7.34
C LEU A 68 -2.04 6.79 -7.07
N ALA A 69 -1.33 7.37 -8.01
CA ALA A 69 -0.93 8.77 -7.99
C ALA A 69 -2.16 9.67 -8.19
N VAL A 70 -2.59 10.35 -7.14
CA VAL A 70 -3.64 11.39 -7.22
C VAL A 70 -3.05 12.69 -7.78
N ASP A 71 -1.85 13.02 -7.32
CA ASP A 71 -1.01 14.07 -7.87
C ASP A 71 0.20 13.42 -8.56
N GLN A 72 0.84 14.13 -9.48
CA GLN A 72 2.15 13.72 -9.98
C GLN A 72 3.12 13.49 -8.81
N ALA A 73 3.86 12.41 -8.87
CA ALA A 73 4.87 12.04 -7.88
C ALA A 73 6.23 11.92 -8.57
N ASP A 74 7.21 12.70 -8.12
CA ASP A 74 8.58 12.69 -8.61
C ASP A 74 9.60 12.84 -7.47
N LEU A 75 10.88 12.80 -7.79
CA LEU A 75 11.94 12.95 -6.78
C LEU A 75 11.83 14.25 -5.97
N GLY A 76 11.38 15.35 -6.60
CA GLY A 76 11.27 16.65 -5.95
C GLY A 76 10.21 16.69 -4.85
N ASN A 77 9.08 15.98 -5.04
CA ASN A 77 7.99 15.95 -4.07
C ASN A 77 7.89 14.65 -3.25
N GLY A 78 8.94 13.82 -3.30
CA GLY A 78 9.07 12.63 -2.48
C GLY A 78 8.24 11.44 -2.98
N CYS A 79 8.41 11.07 -4.25
CA CYS A 79 7.85 9.84 -4.82
C CYS A 79 8.32 8.61 -4.06
N MET A 80 7.68 7.48 -4.29
CA MET A 80 8.10 6.21 -3.68
C MET A 80 9.42 5.72 -4.29
N LYS A 81 10.11 4.92 -3.49
CA LYS A 81 11.32 4.18 -3.86
C LYS A 81 11.14 2.74 -3.43
N PHE A 82 11.63 1.81 -4.24
CA PHE A 82 11.59 0.38 -3.98
C PHE A 82 13.01 -0.20 -3.97
N ILE A 83 13.21 -1.29 -3.22
CA ILE A 83 14.40 -2.13 -3.33
C ILE A 83 14.03 -3.36 -4.16
N ALA A 84 14.49 -3.38 -5.41
CA ALA A 84 14.15 -4.44 -6.36
C ALA A 84 14.61 -5.82 -5.86
N GLY A 85 13.68 -6.78 -5.84
CA GLY A 85 13.96 -8.16 -5.44
C GLY A 85 13.88 -8.42 -3.93
N SER A 86 13.75 -7.39 -3.10
CA SER A 86 13.73 -7.53 -1.64
C SER A 86 12.55 -8.35 -1.12
N GLN A 87 11.44 -8.43 -1.86
CA GLN A 87 10.29 -9.28 -1.49
C GLN A 87 10.63 -10.77 -1.40
N HIS A 88 11.70 -11.22 -2.05
CA HIS A 88 12.14 -12.62 -2.04
C HIS A 88 12.94 -12.99 -0.78
N VAL A 89 13.33 -12.01 0.02
CA VAL A 89 14.07 -12.24 1.27
C VAL A 89 13.15 -12.69 2.40
N GLY A 90 11.84 -12.44 2.28
CA GLY A 90 10.87 -12.69 3.32
C GLY A 90 10.78 -11.54 4.33
N HIS A 91 10.29 -11.82 5.54
CA HIS A 91 10.21 -10.82 6.60
C HIS A 91 11.59 -10.40 7.10
N LEU A 92 11.82 -9.10 7.13
CA LEU A 92 13.05 -8.50 7.61
C LEU A 92 12.88 -7.94 9.02
N THR A 93 13.97 -7.97 9.78
CA THR A 93 14.02 -7.33 11.10
C THR A 93 14.04 -5.81 10.92
N TYR A 94 13.23 -5.13 11.69
CA TYR A 94 13.20 -3.67 11.78
C TYR A 94 13.55 -3.22 13.22
N ARG A 95 13.92 -1.97 13.34
CA ARG A 95 13.98 -1.27 14.64
C ARG A 95 12.85 -0.26 14.76
N GLU A 96 12.53 0.14 15.97
CA GLU A 96 11.65 1.29 16.17
C GLU A 96 12.34 2.58 15.70
N SER A 97 11.55 3.45 15.06
CA SER A 97 12.03 4.76 14.66
C SER A 97 12.13 5.68 15.88
N THR A 98 13.17 6.51 15.87
CA THR A 98 13.40 7.56 16.87
C THR A 98 12.97 8.92 16.32
N ALA A 99 12.98 9.96 17.14
CA ALA A 99 12.69 11.33 16.72
C ALA A 99 13.66 11.84 15.64
N ASP A 100 14.92 11.40 15.69
CA ASP A 100 15.97 11.80 14.77
C ASP A 100 15.80 11.21 13.36
N ASP A 101 15.01 10.14 13.22
CA ASP A 101 14.72 9.54 11.90
C ASP A 101 13.78 10.41 11.04
N HIS A 102 13.12 11.40 11.60
CA HIS A 102 12.10 12.22 10.93
C HIS A 102 11.10 11.39 10.12
N ASN A 103 10.80 10.18 10.62
CA ASN A 103 9.96 9.19 9.95
C ASN A 103 8.48 9.38 10.32
N VAL A 104 7.60 9.25 9.33
CA VAL A 104 6.13 9.23 9.55
C VAL A 104 5.71 7.94 10.24
N LEU A 105 6.42 6.83 9.95
CA LEU A 105 6.15 5.51 10.50
C LEU A 105 7.01 5.26 11.73
N ASN A 106 6.63 4.25 12.52
CA ASN A 106 7.35 3.88 13.74
C ASN A 106 8.37 2.75 13.56
N GLN A 107 8.60 2.29 12.34
CA GLN A 107 9.57 1.23 12.02
C GLN A 107 10.56 1.71 10.97
N THR A 108 11.80 1.21 11.07
CA THR A 108 12.87 1.49 10.11
C THR A 108 13.69 0.22 9.89
N ILE A 109 13.99 -0.08 8.63
CA ILE A 109 14.93 -1.12 8.25
C ILE A 109 16.21 -0.43 7.79
N ASP A 110 17.28 -0.58 8.59
CA ASP A 110 18.57 0.03 8.30
C ASP A 110 19.29 -0.73 7.16
N ASN A 111 20.16 -0.02 6.44
CA ASN A 111 20.96 -0.58 5.35
C ASN A 111 20.12 -1.35 4.30
N ALA A 112 18.93 -0.85 4.00
CA ALA A 112 17.98 -1.51 3.10
C ALA A 112 18.58 -1.81 1.71
N GLU A 113 19.53 -1.01 1.25
CA GLU A 113 20.21 -1.12 -0.05
C GLU A 113 21.03 -2.41 -0.19
N GLN A 114 21.37 -3.08 0.92
CA GLN A 114 22.03 -4.40 0.86
C GLN A 114 21.13 -5.49 0.24
N TYR A 115 19.81 -5.29 0.21
CA TYR A 115 18.84 -6.26 -0.29
C TYR A 115 18.52 -6.10 -1.78
N GLY A 116 19.05 -5.08 -2.45
CA GLY A 116 18.85 -4.89 -3.88
C GLY A 116 19.07 -3.46 -4.38
N LYS A 117 18.80 -3.27 -5.66
CA LYS A 117 18.94 -1.96 -6.30
C LYS A 117 17.75 -1.07 -5.95
N VAL A 118 18.02 0.19 -5.61
CA VAL A 118 16.98 1.23 -5.47
C VAL A 118 16.38 1.55 -6.83
N ILE A 119 15.06 1.51 -6.91
CA ILE A 119 14.26 1.94 -8.06
C ILE A 119 13.42 3.15 -7.63
N ILE A 120 13.46 4.21 -8.40
CA ILE A 120 12.65 5.40 -8.21
C ILE A 120 11.32 5.20 -8.92
N ASP A 121 10.21 5.46 -8.23
CA ASP A 121 8.85 5.26 -8.71
C ASP A 121 8.20 6.63 -9.01
N GLU A 122 8.60 7.25 -10.12
CA GLU A 122 7.99 8.48 -10.59
C GLU A 122 6.73 8.16 -11.39
N LEU A 123 5.63 8.82 -11.06
CA LEU A 123 4.30 8.59 -11.66
C LEU A 123 3.62 9.91 -12.00
N GLU A 124 3.00 9.94 -13.17
CA GLU A 124 2.04 10.99 -13.51
C GLU A 124 0.72 10.78 -12.76
N ALA A 125 -0.08 11.85 -12.61
CA ALA A 125 -1.40 11.74 -12.00
C ALA A 125 -2.29 10.76 -12.78
N GLY A 126 -2.87 9.79 -12.08
CA GLY A 126 -3.70 8.71 -12.64
C GLY A 126 -2.92 7.43 -12.97
N GLU A 127 -1.60 7.42 -12.88
CA GLU A 127 -0.80 6.20 -13.00
C GLU A 127 -0.78 5.43 -11.68
N VAL A 128 -0.42 4.15 -11.77
CA VAL A 128 -0.34 3.26 -10.60
C VAL A 128 0.97 2.48 -10.59
N SER A 129 1.50 2.25 -9.40
CA SER A 129 2.46 1.19 -9.15
C SER A 129 1.85 0.09 -8.28
N ILE A 130 2.40 -1.13 -8.39
CA ILE A 130 1.91 -2.29 -7.64
C ILE A 130 3.11 -2.96 -6.96
N HIS A 131 2.97 -3.21 -5.66
CA HIS A 131 4.01 -3.89 -4.89
C HIS A 131 3.44 -4.86 -3.88
N SER A 132 4.24 -5.88 -3.56
CA SER A 132 3.94 -6.85 -2.50
C SER A 132 4.16 -6.24 -1.13
N ASP A 133 3.45 -6.75 -0.14
CA ASP A 133 3.61 -6.39 1.27
C ASP A 133 5.01 -6.67 1.85
N LEU A 134 5.78 -7.54 1.20
CA LEU A 134 7.17 -7.86 1.56
C LEU A 134 8.21 -7.02 0.81
N LEU A 135 7.82 -6.22 -0.19
CA LEU A 135 8.77 -5.37 -0.91
C LEU A 135 9.21 -4.19 -0.01
N LEU A 136 10.52 -4.04 0.17
CA LEU A 136 11.08 -2.85 0.84
C LEU A 136 10.78 -1.61 0.03
N HIS A 137 10.16 -0.64 0.70
CA HIS A 137 9.85 0.64 0.09
C HIS A 137 9.92 1.79 1.09
N GLY A 138 9.97 2.99 0.57
CA GLY A 138 10.04 4.21 1.36
C GLY A 138 9.88 5.43 0.47
N SER A 139 10.02 6.63 1.02
CA SER A 139 10.01 7.87 0.24
C SER A 139 10.72 8.98 1.00
N ASP A 140 11.43 9.86 0.29
CA ASP A 140 12.06 11.03 0.88
C ASP A 140 11.03 12.09 1.29
N ALA A 141 11.48 13.12 2.00
CA ALA A 141 10.69 14.29 2.30
C ALA A 141 10.21 15.02 1.03
N ASN A 142 9.11 15.74 1.12
CA ASN A 142 8.68 16.64 0.06
C ASN A 142 9.36 18.00 0.23
N ASN A 143 10.38 18.26 -0.57
CA ASN A 143 11.14 19.52 -0.55
C ASN A 143 10.63 20.53 -1.61
N SER A 144 9.54 20.20 -2.31
CA SER A 144 8.96 21.07 -3.35
C SER A 144 7.85 21.96 -2.80
N ASP A 145 7.35 22.85 -3.66
CA ASP A 145 6.17 23.68 -3.44
C ASP A 145 4.86 22.98 -3.86
N ARG A 146 4.93 21.72 -4.32
CA ARG A 146 3.78 20.92 -4.79
C ARG A 146 3.40 19.87 -3.77
N ARG A 147 2.09 19.62 -3.63
CA ARG A 147 1.59 18.47 -2.87
C ARG A 147 1.93 17.17 -3.62
N ARG A 148 2.17 16.09 -2.87
CA ARG A 148 2.20 14.72 -3.39
C ARG A 148 1.16 13.89 -2.64
N CYS A 149 0.07 13.54 -3.27
CA CYS A 149 -0.98 12.70 -2.71
C CYS A 149 -1.12 11.40 -3.51
N GLY A 150 -1.14 10.29 -2.83
CA GLY A 150 -1.43 8.98 -3.38
C GLY A 150 -2.53 8.28 -2.60
N LEU A 151 -3.29 7.44 -3.28
CA LEU A 151 -4.29 6.55 -2.70
C LEU A 151 -3.76 5.11 -2.78
N THR A 152 -3.54 4.50 -1.62
CA THR A 152 -3.27 3.05 -1.56
C THR A 152 -4.57 2.27 -1.55
N LEU A 153 -4.61 1.23 -2.37
CA LEU A 153 -5.68 0.24 -2.42
C LEU A 153 -5.03 -1.13 -2.21
N ARG A 154 -5.49 -1.88 -1.21
CA ARG A 154 -4.81 -3.08 -0.73
C ARG A 154 -5.65 -4.31 -0.97
N TYR A 155 -5.03 -5.34 -1.51
CA TYR A 155 -5.67 -6.56 -1.95
C TYR A 155 -4.95 -7.79 -1.42
N CYS A 156 -5.69 -8.89 -1.29
CA CYS A 156 -5.13 -10.20 -0.98
C CYS A 156 -6.02 -11.30 -1.58
N THR A 157 -5.56 -12.53 -1.48
CA THR A 157 -6.37 -13.71 -1.79
C THR A 157 -7.29 -14.07 -0.63
N PRO A 158 -8.43 -14.76 -0.83
CA PRO A 158 -9.39 -15.11 0.23
C PRO A 158 -8.83 -16.02 1.33
N ASP A 159 -7.75 -16.78 1.05
CA ASP A 159 -7.09 -17.65 2.04
C ASP A 159 -6.31 -16.87 3.10
N VAL A 160 -6.06 -15.59 2.89
CA VAL A 160 -5.44 -14.71 3.90
C VAL A 160 -6.44 -14.45 5.02
N ARG A 161 -5.98 -14.66 6.25
CA ARG A 161 -6.75 -14.38 7.46
C ARG A 161 -6.32 -13.07 8.08
N ALA A 162 -7.29 -12.31 8.56
CA ALA A 162 -7.06 -11.05 9.25
C ALA A 162 -7.43 -11.17 10.72
N GLU A 163 -6.50 -10.83 11.59
CA GLU A 163 -6.72 -10.73 13.04
C GLU A 163 -7.26 -9.34 13.43
N SER A 164 -7.50 -9.14 14.72
CA SER A 164 -7.91 -7.85 15.30
C SER A 164 -9.14 -7.22 14.61
N ASN A 165 -10.09 -8.06 14.20
CA ASN A 165 -11.33 -7.65 13.51
C ASN A 165 -11.12 -6.99 12.13
N TRP A 166 -9.94 -7.13 11.51
CA TRP A 166 -9.69 -6.56 10.19
C TRP A 166 -10.44 -7.26 9.06
N HIS A 167 -10.87 -8.51 9.27
CA HIS A 167 -11.72 -9.24 8.33
C HIS A 167 -13.02 -8.48 7.98
N ALA A 168 -13.49 -7.60 8.86
CA ALA A 168 -14.67 -6.76 8.61
C ALA A 168 -14.46 -5.70 7.51
N LYS A 169 -13.21 -5.45 7.10
CA LYS A 169 -12.87 -4.47 6.07
C LYS A 169 -12.86 -5.03 4.65
N GLY A 170 -12.81 -6.35 4.51
CA GLY A 170 -12.61 -6.98 3.22
C GLY A 170 -13.86 -7.05 2.36
N VAL A 171 -13.73 -6.57 1.13
CA VAL A 171 -14.74 -6.58 0.06
C VAL A 171 -14.33 -7.58 -1.01
N VAL A 172 -15.22 -8.46 -1.43
CA VAL A 172 -14.98 -9.34 -2.59
C VAL A 172 -15.03 -8.47 -3.85
N VAL A 173 -13.86 -8.18 -4.43
CA VAL A 173 -13.76 -7.33 -5.63
C VAL A 173 -13.71 -8.12 -6.91
N SER A 174 -13.41 -9.43 -6.83
CA SER A 174 -13.45 -10.38 -7.94
C SER A 174 -13.65 -11.80 -7.43
N GLY A 175 -14.33 -12.63 -8.22
CA GLY A 175 -14.56 -14.04 -7.90
C GLY A 175 -15.43 -14.25 -6.67
N SER A 176 -14.95 -15.08 -5.73
CA SER A 176 -15.69 -15.44 -4.51
C SER A 176 -14.77 -15.65 -3.32
N ASP A 177 -15.32 -15.46 -2.12
CA ASP A 177 -14.69 -15.90 -0.87
C ASP A 177 -15.34 -17.20 -0.38
N LEU A 178 -14.83 -18.34 -0.84
CA LEU A 178 -15.30 -19.66 -0.39
C LEU A 178 -14.77 -20.03 1.01
N THR A 179 -13.84 -19.25 1.55
CA THR A 179 -13.27 -19.50 2.88
C THR A 179 -14.12 -18.91 3.99
N GLY A 180 -14.92 -17.87 3.69
CA GLY A 180 -15.70 -17.12 4.66
C GLY A 180 -14.82 -16.28 5.62
N ASN A 181 -13.57 -15.99 5.23
CA ASN A 181 -12.64 -15.22 6.06
C ASN A 181 -12.97 -13.72 6.07
N TRP A 182 -13.78 -13.22 5.14
CA TRP A 182 -14.02 -11.78 4.96
C TRP A 182 -15.51 -11.44 4.95
N MET A 183 -15.89 -10.32 5.55
CA MET A 183 -17.31 -9.98 5.77
C MET A 183 -18.02 -9.40 4.55
N ASN A 184 -17.29 -8.96 3.53
CA ASN A 184 -17.84 -8.39 2.30
C ASN A 184 -18.86 -7.25 2.54
N PRO A 185 -18.50 -6.16 3.24
CA PRO A 185 -19.41 -5.07 3.52
C PRO A 185 -19.88 -4.39 2.22
N PRO A 186 -21.13 -3.88 2.19
CA PRO A 186 -21.66 -3.19 1.02
C PRO A 186 -20.96 -1.84 0.80
N ARG A 187 -21.11 -1.33 -0.42
CA ARG A 187 -20.69 0.05 -0.74
C ARG A 187 -21.37 1.04 0.22
N PRO A 188 -20.62 1.94 0.87
CA PRO A 188 -21.21 2.99 1.69
C PRO A 188 -22.01 3.98 0.82
N GLU A 189 -23.05 4.58 1.41
CA GLU A 189 -23.76 5.67 0.75
C GLU A 189 -22.79 6.81 0.45
N ALA A 190 -22.90 7.38 -0.76
CA ALA A 190 -22.06 8.51 -1.15
C ALA A 190 -22.37 9.72 -0.28
N GLN A 191 -21.35 10.27 0.36
CA GLN A 191 -21.38 11.61 0.95
C GLN A 191 -20.55 12.54 0.11
#